data_42bd04fc98b2e72bc66c54dae60aad23
#
_entry.id   42bd04fc98b2e72bc66c54dae60aad23
#
_cell.length_a   1.000
_cell.length_b   1.000
_cell.length_c   1.000
_cell.angle_alpha   90.00
_cell.angle_beta   90.00
_cell.angle_gamma   90.00
#
_symmetry.space_group_name_H-M   'P 1'
#
loop_
_entity.id
_entity.type
_entity.pdbx_description
1 polymer ?
#
loop_
_entity_poly.entity_id
_entity_poly.type
_entity_poly.pdbx_seq_one_letter_code
_entity_poly.pdbx_strand_id
1 'polypeptide(L)'
;MYMTGTKIKKLTDIALPLSLEIPRPKKHVSIIVRKNEIVSVGTNNFRTHPLAKKYGYRFDEVHSELDALLRYKGPKDNLKLINYRFNRFGSMRMSKPCCYCLPWCGVIFDDIWYSTNDGIERLNIGENHV
;
A
#
# COMPACT_ATOMS: atom_id res chain seq x y z
N MET A 1 10.98 11.60 0.84
CA MET A 1 11.51 10.58 1.77
C MET A 1 12.56 9.75 1.04
N TYR A 2 13.67 9.52 1.66
CA TYR A 2 14.73 8.69 1.11
C TYR A 2 14.65 7.28 1.73
N MET A 3 14.55 6.24 0.89
CA MET A 3 14.41 4.87 1.37
C MET A 3 15.78 4.21 1.50
N THR A 4 16.36 4.29 2.70
CA THR A 4 17.58 3.55 3.03
C THR A 4 17.29 2.07 3.25
N GLY A 5 18.31 1.21 3.16
CA GLY A 5 18.16 -0.21 3.47
C GLY A 5 17.64 -0.47 4.89
N THR A 6 18.10 0.32 5.86
CA THR A 6 17.65 0.24 7.25
C THR A 6 16.16 0.57 7.37
N LYS A 7 15.69 1.60 6.66
CA LYS A 7 14.29 2.01 6.66
C LYS A 7 13.40 0.97 5.99
N ILE A 8 13.84 0.43 4.86
CA ILE A 8 13.13 -0.66 4.17
C ILE A 8 12.97 -1.86 5.10
N LYS A 9 14.05 -2.27 5.77
CA LYS A 9 13.99 -3.40 6.72
C LYS A 9 13.00 -3.14 7.86
N LYS A 10 13.02 -1.95 8.43
CA LYS A 10 12.11 -1.58 9.51
C LYS A 10 10.65 -1.66 9.08
N LEU A 11 10.32 -1.12 7.90
CA LEU A 11 8.96 -1.17 7.37
C LEU A 11 8.54 -2.59 7.03
N THR A 12 9.44 -3.39 6.47
CA THR A 12 9.19 -4.80 6.15
C THR A 12 8.93 -5.61 7.42
N ASP A 13 9.69 -5.35 8.48
CA ASP A 13 9.51 -6.02 9.78
C ASP A 13 8.16 -5.68 10.43
N ILE A 14 7.55 -4.56 10.07
CA ILE A 14 6.19 -4.19 10.50
C ILE A 14 5.14 -4.88 9.62
N ALA A 15 5.34 -4.86 8.31
CA ALA A 15 4.35 -5.37 7.35
C ALA A 15 4.19 -6.89 7.41
N LEU A 16 5.28 -7.64 7.56
CA LEU A 16 5.25 -9.10 7.51
C LEU A 16 4.35 -9.73 8.58
N PRO A 17 4.48 -9.40 9.89
CA PRO A 17 3.59 -9.96 10.90
C PRO A 17 2.11 -9.65 10.64
N LEU A 18 1.81 -8.44 10.18
CA LEU A 18 0.44 -8.04 9.84
C LEU A 18 -0.12 -8.87 8.69
N SER A 19 0.71 -9.17 7.69
CA SER A 19 0.29 -9.98 6.55
C SER A 19 -0.09 -11.40 6.96
N LEU A 20 0.60 -11.97 7.94
CA LEU A 20 0.34 -13.33 8.42
C LEU A 20 -1.02 -13.44 9.09
N GLU A 21 -1.59 -12.36 9.59
CA GLU A 21 -2.92 -12.32 10.19
C GLU A 21 -4.05 -12.25 9.15
N ILE A 22 -3.74 -11.98 7.88
CA ILE A 22 -4.74 -11.89 6.83
C ILE A 22 -5.18 -13.30 6.42
N PRO A 23 -6.48 -13.65 6.56
CA PRO A 23 -6.95 -15.00 6.27
C PRO A 23 -7.22 -15.22 4.78
N ARG A 24 -6.23 -14.90 3.93
CA ARG A 24 -6.35 -14.97 2.46
C ARG A 24 -5.03 -15.37 1.85
N PRO A 25 -5.07 -16.02 0.65
CA PRO A 25 -3.84 -16.39 -0.06
C PRO A 25 -3.00 -15.18 -0.47
N LYS A 26 -3.65 -14.11 -0.93
CA LYS A 26 -3.00 -12.85 -1.29
C LYS A 26 -3.07 -11.90 -0.11
N LYS A 27 -1.93 -11.60 0.49
CA LYS A 27 -1.83 -10.82 1.72
C LYS A 27 -1.19 -9.48 1.41
N HIS A 28 -2.01 -8.43 1.34
CA HIS A 28 -1.57 -7.07 1.04
C HIS A 28 -1.53 -6.21 2.29
N VAL A 29 -0.43 -5.50 2.47
CA VAL A 29 -0.26 -4.51 3.54
C VAL A 29 0.20 -3.21 2.91
N SER A 30 -0.48 -2.11 3.24
CA SER A 30 -0.09 -0.77 2.80
C SER A 30 0.25 0.08 4.00
N ILE A 31 1.39 0.76 3.94
CA ILE A 31 1.86 1.66 4.99
C ILE A 31 1.88 3.07 4.44
N ILE A 32 1.25 4.01 5.14
CA ILE A 32 1.31 5.43 4.82
C ILE A 32 2.27 6.09 5.78
N VAL A 33 3.24 6.83 5.22
CA VAL A 33 4.25 7.56 5.96
C VAL A 33 4.08 9.06 5.68
N ARG A 34 4.16 9.87 6.72
CA ARG A 34 4.17 11.33 6.61
C ARG A 34 5.27 11.87 7.49
N LYS A 35 6.16 12.69 6.90
CA LYS A 35 7.29 13.30 7.64
C LYS A 35 8.11 12.26 8.41
N ASN A 36 8.45 11.16 7.75
CA ASN A 36 9.22 10.04 8.30
C ASN A 36 8.55 9.24 9.41
N GLU A 37 7.24 9.46 9.65
CA GLU A 37 6.48 8.70 10.65
C GLU A 37 5.40 7.87 9.97
N ILE A 38 5.19 6.64 10.46
CA ILE A 38 4.08 5.82 10.03
C ILE A 38 2.79 6.41 10.62
N VAL A 39 1.87 6.80 9.74
CA VAL A 39 0.61 7.42 10.17
C VAL A 39 -0.60 6.54 9.94
N SER A 40 -0.48 5.49 9.11
CA SER A 40 -1.56 4.53 8.91
C SER A 40 -1.03 3.24 8.32
N VAL A 41 -1.72 2.14 8.61
CA VAL A 41 -1.48 0.83 8.01
C VAL A 41 -2.81 0.23 7.62
N GLY A 42 -2.89 -0.31 6.41
CA GLY A 42 -4.08 -0.97 5.90
C GLY A 42 -3.77 -2.37 5.40
N THR A 43 -4.79 -3.21 5.37
CA THR A 43 -4.71 -4.56 4.82
C THR A 43 -5.90 -4.80 3.90
N ASN A 44 -5.77 -5.76 2.97
CA ASN A 44 -6.90 -6.13 2.14
C ASN A 44 -7.97 -6.83 2.99
N ASN A 45 -9.23 -6.43 2.80
CA ASN A 45 -10.34 -6.97 3.57
C ASN A 45 -11.62 -6.98 2.72
N PHE A 46 -12.66 -7.62 3.24
CA PHE A 46 -13.95 -7.76 2.55
C PHE A 46 -14.96 -6.66 2.89
N ARG A 47 -14.56 -5.64 3.63
CA ARG A 47 -15.51 -4.59 3.97
C ARG A 47 -15.96 -3.83 2.73
N THR A 48 -17.26 -3.55 2.67
CA THR A 48 -17.82 -2.68 1.65
C THR A 48 -17.71 -1.24 2.11
N HIS A 49 -17.28 -0.36 1.22
CA HIS A 49 -17.22 1.07 1.50
C HIS A 49 -17.68 1.85 0.26
N PRO A 50 -18.48 2.93 0.41
CA PRO A 50 -18.93 3.73 -0.73
C PRO A 50 -17.80 4.24 -1.62
N LEU A 51 -16.64 4.57 -1.05
CA LEU A 51 -15.48 5.03 -1.83
C LEU A 51 -14.91 3.92 -2.71
N ALA A 52 -15.01 2.65 -2.31
CA ALA A 52 -14.58 1.54 -3.15
C ALA A 52 -15.39 1.51 -4.45
N LYS A 53 -16.70 1.66 -4.35
CA LYS A 53 -17.57 1.74 -5.54
C LYS A 53 -17.28 2.97 -6.38
N LYS A 54 -17.03 4.12 -5.75
CA LYS A 54 -16.68 5.37 -6.45
C LYS A 54 -15.41 5.21 -7.28
N TYR A 55 -14.43 4.45 -6.81
CA TYR A 55 -13.19 4.20 -7.54
C TYR A 55 -13.25 3.01 -8.49
N GLY A 56 -14.42 2.38 -8.65
CA GLY A 56 -14.64 1.35 -9.66
C GLY A 56 -14.28 -0.07 -9.26
N TYR A 57 -14.06 -0.34 -7.98
CA TYR A 57 -13.81 -1.71 -7.52
C TYR A 57 -15.02 -2.61 -7.80
N ARG A 58 -14.76 -3.79 -8.38
CA ARG A 58 -15.82 -4.70 -8.85
C ARG A 58 -16.47 -5.51 -7.75
N PHE A 59 -15.78 -5.73 -6.62
CA PHE A 59 -16.23 -6.63 -5.57
C PHE A 59 -16.39 -5.84 -4.27
N ASP A 60 -17.16 -6.40 -3.35
CA ASP A 60 -17.33 -5.84 -2.00
C ASP A 60 -16.05 -6.06 -1.18
N GLU A 61 -14.92 -5.53 -1.67
CA GLU A 61 -13.66 -5.61 -0.96
C GLU A 61 -12.96 -4.27 -0.99
N VAL A 62 -12.19 -4.01 0.06
CA VAL A 62 -11.37 -2.82 0.17
C VAL A 62 -9.91 -3.23 0.00
N HIS A 63 -9.24 -2.68 -1.01
CA HIS A 63 -7.83 -2.90 -1.22
C HIS A 63 -7.01 -2.26 -0.08
N SER A 64 -5.81 -2.77 0.18
CA SER A 64 -4.99 -2.31 1.30
C SER A 64 -4.66 -0.82 1.24
N GLU A 65 -4.43 -0.28 0.05
CA GLU A 65 -4.14 1.15 -0.14
C GLU A 65 -5.32 2.00 0.32
N LEU A 66 -6.53 1.63 -0.09
CA LEU A 66 -7.74 2.34 0.29
C LEU A 66 -8.04 2.16 1.78
N ASP A 67 -7.84 0.95 2.32
CA ASP A 67 -8.02 0.69 3.74
C ASP A 67 -7.10 1.58 4.58
N ALA A 68 -5.82 1.69 4.20
CA ALA A 68 -4.88 2.57 4.88
C ALA A 68 -5.32 4.04 4.83
N LEU A 69 -5.78 4.50 3.66
CA LEU A 69 -6.23 5.88 3.50
C LEU A 69 -7.49 6.16 4.34
N LEU A 70 -8.44 5.23 4.36
CA LEU A 70 -9.68 5.38 5.14
C LEU A 70 -9.43 5.40 6.64
N ARG A 71 -8.39 4.71 7.11
CA ARG A 71 -8.00 4.70 8.54
C ARG A 71 -7.24 5.96 8.94
N TYR A 72 -6.72 6.71 7.98
CA TYR A 72 -5.94 7.91 8.24
C TYR A 72 -6.83 9.14 8.26
N LYS A 73 -6.87 9.85 9.39
CA LYS A 73 -7.71 11.03 9.59
C LYS A 73 -6.95 12.36 9.60
N GLY A 74 -5.65 12.32 9.34
CA GLY A 74 -4.81 13.51 9.34
C GLY A 74 -4.74 14.24 8.00
N PRO A 75 -3.81 15.20 7.86
CA PRO A 75 -3.62 15.96 6.61
C PRO A 75 -3.25 15.06 5.44
N LYS A 76 -3.75 15.38 4.26
CA LYS A 76 -3.54 14.58 3.04
C LYS A 76 -2.40 15.14 2.16
N ASP A 77 -1.46 15.87 2.76
CA ASP A 77 -0.27 16.38 2.08
C ASP A 77 0.99 15.63 2.54
N ASN A 78 2.00 15.60 1.69
CA ASN A 78 3.30 14.95 1.98
C ASN A 78 3.16 13.47 2.37
N LEU A 79 2.20 12.76 1.77
CA LEU A 79 1.99 11.35 2.04
C LEU A 79 2.82 10.48 1.12
N LYS A 80 3.44 9.45 1.69
CA LYS A 80 4.17 8.41 0.96
C LYS A 80 3.48 7.08 1.20
N LEU A 81 3.40 6.26 0.17
CA LEU A 81 2.77 4.95 0.25
C LEU A 81 3.82 3.87 0.02
N ILE A 82 3.85 2.87 0.88
CA ILE A 82 4.65 1.68 0.68
C ILE A 82 3.72 0.47 0.69
N ASN A 83 3.64 -0.22 -0.44
CA ASN A 83 2.80 -1.40 -0.60
C ASN A 83 3.62 -2.67 -0.46
N TYR A 84 3.07 -3.63 0.28
CA TYR A 84 3.61 -4.97 0.41
C TYR A 84 2.58 -5.98 -0.03
N ARG A 85 3.05 -7.05 -0.65
CA ARG A 85 2.29 -8.26 -0.85
C ARG A 85 3.15 -9.44 -0.43
N PHE A 86 2.57 -10.35 0.34
CA PHE A 86 3.22 -11.59 0.74
C PHE A 86 2.35 -12.78 0.36
N ASN A 87 3.00 -13.91 0.08
CA ASN A 87 2.28 -15.16 -0.03
C ASN A 87 2.07 -15.77 1.37
N ARG A 88 1.40 -16.92 1.44
CA ARG A 88 1.13 -17.61 2.72
C ARG A 88 2.39 -18.04 3.46
N PHE A 89 3.53 -18.11 2.79
CA PHE A 89 4.82 -18.47 3.38
C PHE A 89 5.64 -17.28 3.83
N GLY A 90 5.13 -16.07 3.69
CA GLY A 90 5.82 -14.85 4.08
C GLY A 90 6.83 -14.34 3.06
N SER A 91 6.80 -14.83 1.82
CA SER A 91 7.67 -14.34 0.75
C SER A 91 7.04 -13.15 0.05
N MET A 92 7.86 -12.11 -0.20
CA MET A 92 7.39 -10.91 -0.92
C MET A 92 7.01 -11.24 -2.36
N ARG A 93 5.98 -10.55 -2.84
CA ARG A 93 5.45 -10.64 -4.20
C ARG A 93 5.18 -9.26 -4.76
N MET A 94 4.90 -9.18 -6.06
CA MET A 94 4.60 -7.92 -6.74
C MET A 94 3.37 -7.25 -6.15
N SER A 95 3.51 -5.99 -5.73
CA SER A 95 2.45 -5.21 -5.07
C SER A 95 2.23 -3.83 -5.69
N LYS A 96 2.65 -3.62 -6.94
CA LYS A 96 2.36 -2.36 -7.64
C LYS A 96 0.85 -2.09 -7.61
N PRO A 97 0.40 -0.85 -7.29
CA PRO A 97 -1.02 -0.54 -7.26
C PRO A 97 -1.74 -0.96 -8.54
N CYS A 98 -2.91 -1.57 -8.39
CA CYS A 98 -3.69 -2.06 -9.51
C CYS A 98 -4.30 -0.91 -10.33
N CYS A 99 -4.94 -1.24 -11.47
CA CYS A 99 -5.56 -0.24 -12.33
C CYS A 99 -6.69 0.56 -11.66
N TYR A 100 -7.29 0.04 -10.59
CA TYR A 100 -8.29 0.77 -9.81
C TYR A 100 -7.67 1.70 -8.77
N CYS A 101 -6.53 1.31 -8.19
CA CYS A 101 -5.86 2.10 -7.16
C CYS A 101 -4.93 3.16 -7.76
N LEU A 102 -4.23 2.84 -8.86
CA LEU A 102 -3.19 3.69 -9.41
C LEU A 102 -3.65 5.12 -9.74
N PRO A 103 -4.85 5.33 -10.36
CA PRO A 103 -5.27 6.69 -10.72
C PRO A 103 -5.40 7.63 -9.51
N TRP A 104 -5.97 7.17 -8.39
CA TRP A 104 -6.13 8.01 -7.22
C TRP A 104 -4.87 8.03 -6.34
N CYS A 105 -4.13 6.93 -6.27
CA CYS A 105 -2.87 6.87 -5.54
C CYS A 105 -1.85 7.87 -6.10
N GLY A 106 -1.77 7.99 -7.42
CA GLY A 106 -0.87 8.94 -8.06
C GLY A 106 -1.21 10.41 -7.78
N VAL A 107 -2.45 10.70 -7.42
CA VAL A 107 -2.88 12.05 -7.04
C VAL A 107 -2.61 12.34 -5.56
N ILE A 108 -2.88 11.37 -4.68
CA ILE A 108 -2.83 11.55 -3.22
C ILE A 108 -1.41 11.42 -2.69
N PHE A 109 -0.63 10.47 -3.20
CA PHE A 109 0.71 10.19 -2.68
C PHE A 109 1.79 10.84 -3.52
N ASP A 110 2.71 11.54 -2.85
CA ASP A 110 3.88 12.15 -3.50
C ASP A 110 4.88 11.11 -3.95
N ASP A 111 4.90 9.97 -3.30
CA ASP A 111 5.87 8.92 -3.53
C ASP A 111 5.21 7.57 -3.26
N ILE A 112 5.45 6.59 -4.13
CA ILE A 112 4.87 5.26 -4.00
C ILE A 112 5.97 4.23 -4.16
N TRP A 113 6.08 3.32 -3.18
CA TRP A 113 7.00 2.20 -3.20
C TRP A 113 6.21 0.91 -3.13
N TYR A 114 6.73 -0.15 -3.71
CA TYR A 114 6.02 -1.44 -3.73
C TYR A 114 7.00 -2.61 -3.69
N SER A 115 6.54 -3.73 -3.10
CA SER A 115 7.33 -4.96 -3.06
C SER A 115 7.28 -5.67 -4.41
N THR A 116 8.37 -6.36 -4.71
CA THR A 116 8.50 -7.30 -5.81
C THR A 116 9.03 -8.61 -5.27
N ASN A 117 9.21 -9.61 -6.12
CA ASN A 117 9.86 -10.86 -5.70
C ASN A 117 11.31 -10.65 -5.27
N ASP A 118 11.92 -9.56 -5.69
CA ASP A 118 13.35 -9.30 -5.48
C ASP A 118 13.64 -8.17 -4.50
N GLY A 119 12.62 -7.48 -4.00
CA GLY A 119 12.82 -6.37 -3.05
C GLY A 119 11.78 -5.27 -3.20
N ILE A 120 12.15 -4.07 -2.80
CA ILE A 120 11.28 -2.89 -2.82
C ILE A 120 11.71 -1.97 -3.95
N GLU A 121 10.75 -1.57 -4.79
CA GLU A 121 10.99 -0.66 -5.91
C GLU A 121 10.14 0.60 -5.79
N ARG A 122 10.62 1.70 -6.35
CA ARG A 122 9.89 2.96 -6.41
C ARG A 122 9.09 3.03 -7.70
N LEU A 123 7.82 3.41 -7.59
CA LEU A 123 6.99 3.68 -8.77
C LEU A 123 7.42 4.99 -9.42
N ASN A 124 7.71 4.95 -10.70
CA ASN A 124 8.05 6.16 -11.45
C ASN A 124 6.78 6.83 -11.97
N ILE A 125 6.19 7.68 -11.14
CA ILE A 125 4.91 8.35 -11.43
C ILE A 125 5.03 9.25 -12.66
N GLY A 126 6.17 9.91 -12.84
CA GLY A 126 6.39 10.82 -13.98
C GLY A 126 6.30 10.11 -15.33
N GLU A 127 6.79 8.89 -15.45
CA GLU A 127 6.74 8.12 -16.69
C GLU A 127 5.34 7.57 -17.01
N ASN A 128 4.48 7.47 -16.00
CA ASN A 128 3.13 6.92 -16.15
C ASN A 128 2.08 7.96 -16.50
N HIS A 129 2.46 9.21 -16.65
CA HIS A 129 1.57 10.33 -17.01
C HIS A 129 1.66 10.74 -18.48
N VAL A 130 2.27 9.93 -19.27
CA VAL A 130 2.39 10.20 -20.72
C VAL A 130 1.10 9.80 -21.42
#